data_f83b2445455d61cc478b3d73a5800f8f
#
_entry.id   f83b2445455d61cc478b3d73a5800f8f
#
_cell.length_a   1.000
_cell.length_b   1.000
_cell.length_c   1.000
_cell.angle_alpha   90.00
_cell.angle_beta   90.00
_cell.angle_gamma   90.00
#
_symmetry.space_group_name_H-M   'P 1'
#
loop_
_entity.id
_entity.type
_entity.pdbx_description
1 polymer ?
#
loop_
_entity_poly.entity_id
_entity_poly.type
_entity_poly.pdbx_seq_one_letter_code
_entity_poly.pdbx_strand_id
1 'polypeptide(L)'
;MILGIIGAMSEELEILLKDMKLETVEEKAKMKFHKGKLWGHDVVAVVCGIGKVNAAVCTQILASEYNVSSVINVGVAGGIGKDIYPGDVVIAENLVQYDMDTTAFGDPMGQIPRMDTFDFKCDKKLVETAKAACAEASDFKTFSGRIVSGDMFVASLDKIQWLEKIGRASCRERV
;
A
#
# COMPACT_ATOMS: atom_id res chain seq x y z
N MET A 1 -13.79 14.17 8.47
CA MET A 1 -12.56 13.35 8.40
C MET A 1 -12.37 12.98 6.93
N ILE A 2 -11.25 13.34 6.32
CA ILE A 2 -10.97 13.06 4.91
C ILE A 2 -10.02 11.87 4.83
N LEU A 3 -10.35 10.88 4.00
CA LEU A 3 -9.51 9.71 3.75
C LEU A 3 -8.74 9.91 2.46
N GLY A 4 -7.42 9.70 2.49
CA GLY A 4 -6.61 9.56 1.29
C GLY A 4 -6.62 8.11 0.82
N ILE A 5 -6.86 7.88 -0.47
CA ILE A 5 -6.73 6.55 -1.10
C ILE A 5 -5.69 6.64 -2.20
N ILE A 6 -4.67 5.80 -2.13
CA ILE A 6 -3.58 5.75 -3.09
C ILE A 6 -3.57 4.39 -3.78
N GLY A 7 -3.51 4.40 -5.10
CA GLY A 7 -3.14 3.25 -5.92
C GLY A 7 -1.95 3.62 -6.80
N ALA A 8 -1.11 2.67 -7.15
CA ALA A 8 0.02 2.89 -8.04
C ALA A 8 -0.39 2.93 -9.52
N MET A 9 -1.44 2.21 -9.88
CA MET A 9 -1.93 2.04 -11.25
C MET A 9 -3.41 2.39 -11.35
N SER A 10 -3.84 2.78 -12.56
CA SER A 10 -5.24 3.15 -12.83
C SER A 10 -6.21 2.01 -12.55
N GLU A 11 -5.82 0.79 -12.88
CA GLU A 11 -6.62 -0.42 -12.71
C GLU A 11 -6.97 -0.70 -11.25
N GLU A 12 -6.09 -0.31 -10.33
CA GLU A 12 -6.27 -0.51 -8.89
C GLU A 12 -7.37 0.38 -8.30
N LEU A 13 -7.61 1.54 -8.90
CA LEU A 13 -8.60 2.52 -8.42
C LEU A 13 -9.80 2.68 -9.35
N GLU A 14 -9.84 2.02 -10.51
CA GLU A 14 -10.87 2.22 -11.54
C GLU A 14 -12.30 2.07 -10.99
N ILE A 15 -12.54 1.01 -10.21
CA ILE A 15 -13.87 0.73 -9.63
C ILE A 15 -14.21 1.79 -8.58
N LEU A 16 -13.27 2.13 -7.69
CA LEU A 16 -13.49 3.15 -6.66
C LEU A 16 -13.78 4.52 -7.27
N LEU A 17 -13.07 4.89 -8.34
CA LEU A 17 -13.29 6.16 -9.03
C LEU A 17 -14.64 6.20 -9.77
N LYS A 18 -15.14 5.07 -10.28
CA LYS A 18 -16.47 4.97 -10.88
C LYS A 18 -17.60 5.17 -9.88
N ASP A 19 -17.42 4.62 -8.66
CA ASP A 19 -18.41 4.72 -7.58
C ASP A 19 -18.36 6.08 -6.87
N MET A 20 -17.30 6.84 -7.09
CA MET A 20 -17.08 8.10 -6.41
C MET A 20 -17.99 9.21 -6.95
N LYS A 21 -18.71 9.89 -6.05
CA LYS A 21 -19.37 11.15 -6.39
C LYS A 21 -18.34 12.25 -6.39
N LEU A 22 -17.77 12.49 -7.59
CA LEU A 22 -16.67 13.42 -7.80
C LEU A 22 -17.13 14.87 -7.59
N GLU A 23 -16.36 15.66 -6.87
CA GLU A 23 -16.53 17.10 -6.66
C GLU A 23 -15.52 17.92 -7.46
N THR A 24 -14.21 17.60 -7.31
CA THR A 24 -13.13 18.28 -8.02
C THR A 24 -12.03 17.31 -8.43
N VAL A 25 -11.30 17.67 -9.48
CA VAL A 25 -10.05 17.03 -9.90
C VAL A 25 -8.99 18.10 -10.02
N GLU A 26 -7.91 17.94 -9.26
CA GLU A 26 -6.76 18.85 -9.32
C GLU A 26 -5.52 18.06 -9.75
N GLU A 27 -4.68 18.67 -10.59
CA GLU A 27 -3.42 18.05 -10.98
C GLU A 27 -2.26 18.69 -10.23
N LYS A 28 -1.47 17.88 -9.53
CA LYS A 28 -0.27 18.27 -8.78
C LYS A 28 0.81 17.22 -8.98
N ALA A 29 2.03 17.63 -9.23
CA ALA A 29 3.16 16.74 -9.52
C ALA A 29 2.85 15.68 -10.61
N LYS A 30 2.04 16.03 -11.61
CA LYS A 30 1.51 15.15 -12.67
C LYS A 30 0.60 14.02 -12.17
N MET A 31 0.10 14.10 -10.96
CA MET A 31 -0.89 13.18 -10.38
C MET A 31 -2.25 13.88 -10.31
N LYS A 32 -3.33 13.16 -10.62
CA LYS A 32 -4.71 13.68 -10.53
C LYS A 32 -5.31 13.31 -9.18
N PHE A 33 -5.63 14.31 -8.38
CA PHE A 33 -6.27 14.20 -7.08
C PHE A 33 -7.79 14.34 -7.26
N HIS A 34 -8.49 13.22 -7.13
CA HIS A 34 -9.94 13.14 -7.26
C HIS A 34 -10.57 13.32 -5.89
N LYS A 35 -11.13 14.49 -5.62
CA LYS A 35 -11.81 14.79 -4.35
C LYS A 35 -13.31 14.64 -4.52
N GLY A 36 -13.96 14.03 -3.53
CA GLY A 36 -15.40 13.83 -3.52
C GLY A 36 -15.85 12.90 -2.42
N LYS A 37 -16.99 12.25 -2.64
CA LYS A 37 -17.57 11.30 -1.68
C LYS A 37 -17.59 9.89 -2.24
N LEU A 38 -17.15 8.94 -1.44
CA LEU A 38 -17.21 7.52 -1.70
C LEU A 38 -18.00 6.86 -0.57
N TRP A 39 -19.18 6.31 -0.89
CA TRP A 39 -20.10 5.68 0.07
C TRP A 39 -20.37 6.54 1.32
N GLY A 40 -20.53 7.85 1.12
CA GLY A 40 -20.82 8.82 2.19
C GLY A 40 -19.61 9.39 2.93
N HIS A 41 -18.41 8.90 2.68
CA HIS A 41 -17.16 9.39 3.25
C HIS A 41 -16.50 10.44 2.35
N ASP A 42 -15.89 11.46 2.95
CA ASP A 42 -15.04 12.41 2.22
C ASP A 42 -13.71 11.75 1.87
N VAL A 43 -13.37 11.72 0.58
CA VAL A 43 -12.22 10.98 0.06
C VAL A 43 -11.44 11.85 -0.92
N VAL A 44 -10.12 11.68 -0.92
CA VAL A 44 -9.22 12.08 -2.00
C VAL A 44 -8.53 10.85 -2.54
N ALA A 45 -8.87 10.44 -3.76
CA ALA A 45 -8.30 9.26 -4.42
C ALA A 45 -7.28 9.68 -5.49
N VAL A 46 -6.13 8.99 -5.54
CA VAL A 46 -5.02 9.36 -6.42
C VAL A 46 -4.34 8.12 -6.98
N VAL A 47 -4.17 8.10 -8.30
CA VAL A 47 -3.23 7.18 -8.96
C VAL A 47 -1.86 7.85 -8.92
N CYS A 48 -0.98 7.39 -8.03
CA CYS A 48 0.29 8.06 -7.79
C CYS A 48 1.40 7.70 -8.78
N GLY A 49 1.24 6.61 -9.53
CA GLY A 49 2.31 6.02 -10.32
C GLY A 49 3.16 5.05 -9.50
N ILE A 50 4.00 4.31 -10.20
CA ILE A 50 4.82 3.23 -9.66
C ILE A 50 6.03 3.80 -8.91
N GLY A 51 6.44 3.11 -7.86
CA GLY A 51 7.67 3.36 -7.12
C GLY A 51 7.51 4.19 -5.85
N LYS A 52 8.43 3.98 -4.92
CA LYS A 52 8.41 4.59 -3.58
C LYS A 52 8.45 6.11 -3.61
N VAL A 53 9.17 6.70 -4.57
CA VAL A 53 9.27 8.15 -4.71
C VAL A 53 7.92 8.76 -5.05
N ASN A 54 7.19 8.19 -6.02
CA ASN A 54 5.85 8.63 -6.38
C ASN A 54 4.88 8.51 -5.20
N ALA A 55 4.91 7.39 -4.50
CA ALA A 55 4.09 7.16 -3.31
C ALA A 55 4.38 8.19 -2.20
N ALA A 56 5.65 8.51 -1.96
CA ALA A 56 6.06 9.50 -0.96
C ALA A 56 5.58 10.91 -1.31
N VAL A 57 5.78 11.35 -2.57
CA VAL A 57 5.31 12.65 -3.05
C VAL A 57 3.78 12.75 -2.95
N CYS A 58 3.07 11.72 -3.40
CA CYS A 58 1.61 11.64 -3.31
C CYS A 58 1.11 11.76 -1.86
N THR A 59 1.70 10.98 -0.96
CA THR A 59 1.34 10.99 0.47
C THR A 59 1.60 12.35 1.11
N GLN A 60 2.71 12.98 0.79
CA GLN A 60 3.03 14.32 1.30
C GLN A 60 2.00 15.37 0.83
N ILE A 61 1.61 15.34 -0.45
CA ILE A 61 0.59 16.25 -0.98
C ILE A 61 -0.77 16.01 -0.30
N LEU A 62 -1.17 14.74 -0.14
CA LEU A 62 -2.41 14.39 0.57
C LEU A 62 -2.42 14.94 2.00
N ALA A 63 -1.30 14.81 2.71
CA ALA A 63 -1.19 15.28 4.08
C ALA A 63 -1.18 16.81 4.17
N SER A 64 -0.38 17.50 3.34
CA SER A 64 -0.14 18.95 3.47
C SER A 64 -1.20 19.81 2.81
N GLU A 65 -1.79 19.37 1.70
CA GLU A 65 -2.70 20.20 0.93
C GLU A 65 -4.17 19.79 1.05
N TYR A 66 -4.44 18.50 1.28
CA TYR A 66 -5.81 18.00 1.47
C TYR A 66 -6.15 17.71 2.93
N ASN A 67 -5.17 17.81 3.84
CA ASN A 67 -5.34 17.55 5.27
C ASN A 67 -6.04 16.23 5.55
N VAL A 68 -5.66 15.17 4.82
CA VAL A 68 -6.22 13.84 5.05
C VAL A 68 -5.84 13.35 6.45
N SER A 69 -6.77 12.72 7.13
CA SER A 69 -6.55 12.20 8.49
C SER A 69 -5.93 10.80 8.48
N SER A 70 -6.06 10.08 7.37
CA SER A 70 -5.53 8.73 7.18
C SER A 70 -5.31 8.46 5.71
N VAL A 71 -4.37 7.56 5.41
CA VAL A 71 -4.10 7.09 4.04
C VAL A 71 -4.29 5.58 3.99
N ILE A 72 -5.03 5.13 2.98
CA ILE A 72 -5.21 3.72 2.65
C ILE A 72 -4.53 3.49 1.30
N ASN A 73 -3.55 2.60 1.25
CA ASN A 73 -2.96 2.14 0.02
C ASN A 73 -3.69 0.88 -0.45
N VAL A 74 -4.18 0.90 -1.68
CA VAL A 74 -4.86 -0.22 -2.34
C VAL A 74 -4.05 -0.59 -3.57
N GLY A 75 -3.76 -1.87 -3.73
CA GLY A 75 -2.98 -2.29 -4.89
C GLY A 75 -2.76 -3.78 -4.99
N VAL A 76 -2.15 -4.18 -6.08
CA VAL A 76 -1.81 -5.57 -6.36
C VAL A 76 -0.43 -5.87 -5.77
N ALA A 77 -0.32 -6.98 -5.04
CA ALA A 77 0.93 -7.48 -4.49
C ALA A 77 1.21 -8.93 -4.92
N GLY A 78 2.47 -9.30 -5.05
CA GLY A 78 2.85 -10.70 -5.23
C GLY A 78 2.69 -11.47 -3.91
N GLY A 79 1.89 -12.53 -3.90
CA GLY A 79 1.85 -13.45 -2.78
C GLY A 79 3.19 -14.18 -2.63
N ILE A 80 3.86 -14.01 -1.50
CA ILE A 80 5.12 -14.68 -1.17
C ILE A 80 4.93 -15.75 -0.09
N GLY A 81 3.80 -15.77 0.59
CA GLY A 81 3.43 -16.83 1.53
C GLY A 81 2.94 -18.09 0.79
N LYS A 82 3.20 -19.27 1.36
CA LYS A 82 2.90 -20.57 0.72
C LYS A 82 1.43 -20.81 0.39
N ASP A 83 0.51 -20.20 1.17
CA ASP A 83 -0.93 -20.43 1.07
C ASP A 83 -1.69 -19.25 0.47
N ILE A 84 -0.97 -18.28 -0.12
CA ILE A 84 -1.56 -17.07 -0.72
C ILE A 84 -1.63 -17.25 -2.23
N TYR A 85 -2.83 -17.14 -2.78
CA TYR A 85 -3.11 -17.33 -4.20
C TYR A 85 -3.64 -16.03 -4.84
N PRO A 86 -3.57 -15.90 -6.19
CA PRO A 86 -4.18 -14.79 -6.88
C PRO A 86 -5.68 -14.65 -6.54
N GLY A 87 -6.08 -13.44 -6.17
CA GLY A 87 -7.44 -13.14 -5.70
C GLY A 87 -7.57 -13.07 -4.17
N ASP A 88 -6.62 -13.60 -3.42
CA ASP A 88 -6.59 -13.47 -1.96
C ASP A 88 -6.22 -12.04 -1.54
N VAL A 89 -6.68 -11.61 -0.37
CA VAL A 89 -6.42 -10.29 0.21
C VAL A 89 -5.43 -10.40 1.36
N VAL A 90 -4.42 -9.53 1.37
CA VAL A 90 -3.49 -9.39 2.50
C VAL A 90 -3.65 -8.02 3.13
N ILE A 91 -4.02 -7.97 4.39
CA ILE A 91 -4.13 -6.75 5.19
C ILE A 91 -2.79 -6.51 5.89
N ALA A 92 -2.16 -5.37 5.61
CA ALA A 92 -0.91 -5.00 6.23
C ALA A 92 -1.10 -4.68 7.72
N GLU A 93 -0.34 -5.31 8.59
CA GLU A 93 -0.19 -4.93 10.00
C GLU A 93 1.04 -4.03 10.20
N ASN A 94 2.04 -4.22 9.36
CA ASN A 94 3.23 -3.37 9.28
C ASN A 94 3.90 -3.50 7.90
N LEU A 95 4.76 -2.54 7.61
CA LEU A 95 5.45 -2.40 6.33
C LEU A 95 6.96 -2.34 6.54
N VAL A 96 7.74 -2.89 5.60
CA VAL A 96 9.21 -2.82 5.59
C VAL A 96 9.70 -2.54 4.18
N GLN A 97 10.72 -1.70 4.04
CA GLN A 97 11.42 -1.50 2.77
C GLN A 97 12.50 -2.59 2.60
N TYR A 98 12.21 -3.66 1.87
CA TYR A 98 13.13 -4.79 1.76
C TYR A 98 14.41 -4.50 0.96
N ASP A 99 14.42 -3.44 0.18
CA ASP A 99 15.55 -3.05 -0.68
C ASP A 99 16.45 -1.96 -0.07
N MET A 100 16.20 -1.59 1.19
CA MET A 100 17.12 -0.75 1.94
C MET A 100 18.26 -1.62 2.48
N ASP A 101 19.47 -1.43 1.95
CA ASP A 101 20.65 -2.24 2.30
C ASP A 101 21.76 -1.36 2.85
N THR A 102 21.91 -1.41 4.16
CA THR A 102 23.02 -0.81 4.90
C THR A 102 23.77 -1.87 5.73
N THR A 103 23.69 -3.14 5.31
CA THR A 103 24.32 -4.26 6.01
C THR A 103 25.85 -4.11 6.12
N ALA A 104 26.48 -3.40 5.18
CA ALA A 104 27.90 -3.05 5.26
C ALA A 104 28.27 -2.20 6.48
N PHE A 105 27.29 -1.52 7.09
CA PHE A 105 27.46 -0.74 8.32
C PHE A 105 26.95 -1.46 9.56
N GLY A 106 26.49 -2.71 9.42
CA GLY A 106 26.01 -3.54 10.52
C GLY A 106 24.51 -3.50 10.77
N ASP A 107 23.76 -2.74 9.99
CA ASP A 107 22.30 -2.71 10.08
C ASP A 107 21.69 -4.00 9.49
N PRO A 108 20.55 -4.46 9.99
CA PRO A 108 19.81 -5.53 9.32
C PRO A 108 19.24 -5.05 7.99
N MET A 109 19.14 -5.95 7.01
CA MET A 109 18.50 -5.66 5.72
C MET A 109 17.08 -5.14 5.92
N GLY A 110 16.75 -4.01 5.28
CA GLY A 110 15.45 -3.35 5.43
C GLY A 110 15.42 -2.27 6.52
N GLN A 111 16.46 -2.16 7.33
CA GLN A 111 16.57 -1.07 8.29
C GLN A 111 16.91 0.24 7.59
N ILE A 112 16.10 1.27 7.82
CA ILE A 112 16.45 2.62 7.40
C ILE A 112 17.43 3.18 8.44
N PRO A 113 18.63 3.60 8.03
CA PRO A 113 19.64 4.11 8.96
C PRO A 113 19.14 5.28 9.81
N ARG A 114 19.53 5.31 11.08
CA ARG A 114 19.15 6.35 12.05
C ARG A 114 17.67 6.42 12.41
N MET A 115 16.87 5.43 12.02
CA MET A 115 15.51 5.28 12.50
C MET A 115 15.48 4.27 13.66
N ASP A 116 14.75 4.61 14.71
CA ASP A 116 14.59 3.76 15.90
C ASP A 116 13.67 2.58 15.67
N THR A 117 13.02 2.51 14.52
CA THR A 117 12.07 1.45 14.15
C THR A 117 12.50 0.76 12.88
N PHE A 118 12.38 -0.57 12.87
CA PHE A 118 12.64 -1.41 11.69
C PHE A 118 11.44 -1.45 10.75
N ASP A 119 10.23 -1.39 11.29
CA ASP A 119 8.99 -1.48 10.53
C ASP A 119 8.04 -0.32 10.82
N PHE A 120 7.17 -0.05 9.87
CA PHE A 120 6.13 0.97 9.97
C PHE A 120 4.81 0.29 10.33
N LYS A 121 4.31 0.52 11.53
CA LYS A 121 3.04 -0.04 12.01
C LYS A 121 1.89 0.64 11.29
N CYS A 122 0.93 -0.17 10.82
CA CYS A 122 -0.34 0.33 10.32
C CYS A 122 -1.25 0.79 11.46
N ASP A 123 -2.17 1.69 11.16
CA ASP A 123 -3.17 2.13 12.14
C ASP A 123 -4.06 0.95 12.57
N LYS A 124 -4.09 0.68 13.87
CA LYS A 124 -4.79 -0.48 14.44
C LYS A 124 -6.28 -0.47 14.11
N LYS A 125 -6.92 0.71 14.17
CA LYS A 125 -8.35 0.83 13.90
C LYS A 125 -8.67 0.54 12.44
N LEU A 126 -7.85 1.04 11.51
CA LEU A 126 -8.02 0.74 10.08
C LEU A 126 -7.77 -0.74 9.78
N VAL A 127 -6.75 -1.34 10.39
CA VAL A 127 -6.48 -2.79 10.25
C VAL A 127 -7.67 -3.62 10.72
N GLU A 128 -8.21 -3.35 11.90
CA GLU A 128 -9.37 -4.10 12.44
C GLU A 128 -10.63 -3.85 11.61
N THR A 129 -10.84 -2.63 11.12
CA THR A 129 -11.94 -2.33 10.20
C THR A 129 -11.83 -3.12 8.90
N ALA A 130 -10.63 -3.18 8.31
CA ALA A 130 -10.39 -3.94 7.10
C ALA A 130 -10.59 -5.45 7.32
N LYS A 131 -10.11 -6.00 8.45
CA LYS A 131 -10.33 -7.40 8.82
C LYS A 131 -11.82 -7.72 8.96
N ALA A 132 -12.58 -6.85 9.63
CA ALA A 132 -14.02 -7.03 9.79
C ALA A 132 -14.75 -7.00 8.44
N ALA A 133 -14.43 -6.04 7.57
CA ALA A 133 -15.01 -5.95 6.24
C ALA A 133 -14.70 -7.18 5.38
N CYS A 134 -13.46 -7.67 5.41
CA CYS A 134 -13.07 -8.87 4.66
C CYS A 134 -13.70 -10.16 5.22
N ALA A 135 -14.00 -10.22 6.51
CA ALA A 135 -14.66 -11.38 7.12
C ALA A 135 -16.12 -11.56 6.64
N GLU A 136 -16.75 -10.51 6.15
CA GLU A 136 -18.10 -10.56 5.56
C GLU A 136 -18.10 -11.05 4.10
N ALA A 137 -16.93 -11.03 3.45
CA ALA A 137 -16.77 -11.48 2.08
C ALA A 137 -16.43 -12.97 2.01
N SER A 138 -17.04 -13.71 1.07
CA SER A 138 -16.88 -15.16 0.92
C SER A 138 -16.03 -15.57 -0.28
N ASP A 139 -15.71 -14.61 -1.16
CA ASP A 139 -15.18 -14.92 -2.50
C ASP A 139 -13.67 -15.05 -2.56
N PHE A 140 -12.97 -14.72 -1.45
CA PHE A 140 -11.52 -14.77 -1.34
C PHE A 140 -11.08 -15.08 0.09
N LYS A 141 -9.85 -15.56 0.24
CA LYS A 141 -9.24 -15.71 1.56
C LYS A 141 -8.59 -14.40 1.98
N THR A 142 -8.65 -14.15 3.28
CA THR A 142 -8.02 -12.98 3.89
C THR A 142 -6.89 -13.41 4.81
N PHE A 143 -5.77 -12.76 4.63
CA PHE A 143 -4.58 -12.92 5.48
C PHE A 143 -4.22 -11.56 6.10
N SER A 144 -3.52 -11.59 7.21
CA SER A 144 -2.91 -10.39 7.77
C SER A 144 -1.44 -10.62 8.08
N GLY A 145 -0.65 -9.55 8.05
CA GLY A 145 0.76 -9.62 8.35
C GLY A 145 1.58 -8.51 7.72
N ARG A 146 2.88 -8.74 7.62
CA ARG A 146 3.82 -7.78 7.06
C ARG A 146 3.73 -7.76 5.53
N ILE A 147 3.66 -6.56 4.96
CA ILE A 147 3.89 -6.32 3.54
C ILE A 147 5.27 -5.69 3.38
N VAL A 148 6.05 -6.22 2.45
CA VAL A 148 7.37 -5.68 2.12
C VAL A 148 7.30 -4.89 0.80
N SER A 149 7.98 -3.76 0.74
CA SER A 149 7.97 -2.86 -0.41
C SER A 149 9.38 -2.58 -0.90
N GLY A 150 9.53 -2.36 -2.20
CA GLY A 150 10.80 -2.00 -2.84
C GLY A 150 10.60 -1.68 -4.30
N ASP A 151 11.58 -0.98 -4.90
CA ASP A 151 11.54 -0.54 -6.30
C ASP A 151 12.13 -1.58 -7.28
N MET A 152 12.35 -2.80 -6.81
CA MET A 152 12.84 -3.88 -7.66
C MET A 152 11.73 -4.88 -7.99
N PHE A 153 11.62 -5.24 -9.27
CA PHE A 153 10.74 -6.33 -9.70
C PHE A 153 11.30 -7.68 -9.21
N VAL A 154 10.50 -8.40 -8.43
CA VAL A 154 10.90 -9.69 -7.84
C VAL A 154 10.48 -10.83 -8.76
N ALA A 155 11.41 -11.33 -9.58
CA ALA A 155 11.17 -12.42 -10.53
C ALA A 155 11.89 -13.74 -10.16
N SER A 156 12.97 -13.70 -9.37
CA SER A 156 13.75 -14.89 -9.04
C SER A 156 13.17 -15.65 -7.86
N LEU A 157 13.20 -16.99 -7.93
CA LEU A 157 12.75 -17.86 -6.84
C LEU A 157 13.56 -17.64 -5.55
N ASP A 158 14.87 -17.45 -5.67
CA ASP A 158 15.74 -17.19 -4.51
C ASP A 158 15.32 -15.91 -3.78
N LYS A 159 14.99 -14.85 -4.52
CA LYS A 159 14.51 -13.59 -3.94
C LYS A 159 13.14 -13.76 -3.28
N ILE A 160 12.26 -14.54 -3.88
CA ILE A 160 10.94 -14.85 -3.29
C ILE A 160 11.12 -15.59 -1.97
N GLN A 161 11.93 -16.66 -1.94
CA GLN A 161 12.22 -17.43 -0.72
C GLN A 161 12.89 -16.59 0.37
N TRP A 162 13.71 -15.65 -0.03
CA TRP A 162 14.31 -14.72 0.92
C TRP A 162 13.25 -13.76 1.50
N LEU A 163 12.36 -13.22 0.67
CA LEU A 163 11.26 -12.33 1.10
C LEU A 163 10.24 -13.04 1.99
N GLU A 164 9.98 -14.35 1.79
CA GLU A 164 9.12 -15.16 2.68
C GLU A 164 9.55 -15.10 4.16
N LYS A 165 10.85 -14.94 4.40
CA LYS A 165 11.39 -14.83 5.78
C LYS A 165 11.06 -13.51 6.45
N ILE A 166 10.72 -12.49 5.68
CA ILE A 166 10.48 -11.13 6.17
C ILE A 166 9.02 -10.69 6.06
N GLY A 167 8.23 -11.22 5.12
CA GLY A 167 6.85 -10.77 4.91
C GLY A 167 5.94 -11.81 4.31
N ARG A 168 4.63 -11.51 4.23
CA ARG A 168 3.61 -12.38 3.60
C ARG A 168 3.26 -11.98 2.18
N ALA A 169 3.40 -10.69 1.86
CA ALA A 169 3.20 -10.18 0.52
C ALA A 169 4.26 -9.13 0.20
N SER A 170 4.57 -9.01 -1.07
CA SER A 170 5.45 -7.95 -1.59
C SER A 170 4.67 -7.10 -2.55
N CYS A 171 4.82 -5.79 -2.48
CA CYS A 171 4.45 -4.90 -3.58
C CYS A 171 5.27 -5.33 -4.79
N ARG A 172 4.65 -6.12 -5.65
CA ARG A 172 5.25 -6.72 -6.82
C ARG A 172 4.42 -6.29 -8.02
N GLU A 173 5.03 -5.54 -8.89
CA GLU A 173 4.46 -5.32 -10.20
C GLU A 173 4.51 -6.65 -10.97
N ARG A 174 3.34 -7.15 -11.38
CA ARG A 174 3.25 -8.15 -12.43
C ARG A 174 3.06 -7.43 -13.77
N VAL A 175 3.98 -7.64 -14.66
CA VAL A 175 3.73 -7.44 -16.09
C VAL A 175 2.95 -8.64 -16.60
#